data_674d4a7085220ffee309a1ef7fbefe8b
#
_entry.id   674d4a7085220ffee309a1ef7fbefe8b
#
_cell.length_a   1.000
_cell.length_b   1.000
_cell.length_c   1.000
_cell.angle_alpha   90.00
_cell.angle_beta   90.00
_cell.angle_gamma   90.00
#
_symmetry.space_group_name_H-M   'P 1'
#
loop_
_entity.id
_entity.type
_entity.pdbx_description
1 polymer ?
#
loop_
_entity_poly.entity_id
_entity_poly.type
_entity_poly.pdbx_seq_one_letter_code
_entity_poly.pdbx_strand_id
1 'polypeptide(L)'
;ASRVPVVNGGDGANEHPSQALLDLYTIRKELMGRSKGIDRLRIALVGDLRYGRAVHSLCKLLTLYEDIHFTLISPPELQLPENYVQEMQQRGHEVTISDQLESSIGHADILYLTRTQEERFPSQEEADRYRGLFRMNQTIYTEFCEPNTVIMHPLPRDSRGDAGELD
;
A
#
# COMPACT_ATOMS: atom_id res chain seq x y z
N ALA A 1 28.56 -12.61 12.78
CA ALA A 1 27.24 -12.60 13.39
C ALA A 1 27.23 -11.63 14.57
N SER A 2 26.19 -10.79 14.69
CA SER A 2 26.02 -9.89 15.83
C SER A 2 25.77 -10.68 17.11
N ARG A 3 26.32 -10.19 18.24
CA ARG A 3 26.05 -10.75 19.58
C ARG A 3 24.83 -10.11 20.26
N VAL A 4 24.24 -9.12 19.64
CA VAL A 4 23.05 -8.40 20.13
C VAL A 4 21.92 -8.55 19.11
N PRO A 5 20.66 -8.48 19.53
CA PRO A 5 19.52 -8.42 18.63
C PRO A 5 19.65 -7.24 17.65
N VAL A 6 19.35 -7.49 16.40
CA VAL A 6 19.36 -6.46 15.33
C VAL A 6 17.99 -6.43 14.69
N VAL A 7 17.37 -5.25 14.61
CA VAL A 7 16.09 -5.02 13.95
C VAL A 7 16.34 -4.22 12.68
N ASN A 8 15.88 -4.74 11.54
CA ASN A 8 15.94 -4.00 10.27
C ASN A 8 14.86 -2.90 10.26
N GLY A 9 15.29 -1.64 10.37
CA GLY A 9 14.46 -0.44 10.26
C GLY A 9 14.34 0.12 8.85
N GLY A 10 14.80 -0.65 7.85
CA GLY A 10 14.84 -0.29 6.44
C GLY A 10 16.23 -0.42 5.86
N ASP A 11 16.35 -1.04 4.67
CA ASP A 11 17.61 -1.39 4.02
C ASP A 11 17.71 -0.82 2.59
N GLY A 12 17.54 0.47 2.47
CA GLY A 12 17.66 1.17 1.19
C GLY A 12 16.41 0.98 0.32
N ALA A 13 16.55 0.32 -0.83
CA ALA A 13 15.47 0.13 -1.79
C ALA A 13 14.66 -1.17 -1.60
N ASN A 14 15.10 -2.07 -0.70
CA ASN A 14 14.51 -3.40 -0.59
C ASN A 14 13.28 -3.43 0.32
N GLU A 15 13.48 -3.45 1.63
CA GLU A 15 12.44 -3.76 2.59
C GLU A 15 12.38 -2.72 3.73
N HIS A 16 11.22 -2.68 4.39
CA HIS A 16 10.99 -1.91 5.60
C HIS A 16 10.20 -2.75 6.63
N PRO A 17 10.80 -3.81 7.20
CA PRO A 17 10.07 -4.76 8.04
C PRO A 17 9.43 -4.13 9.28
N SER A 18 10.10 -3.17 9.91
CA SER A 18 9.54 -2.47 11.07
C SER A 18 8.29 -1.65 10.72
N GLN A 19 8.22 -1.06 9.51
CA GLN A 19 7.02 -0.38 9.03
C GLN A 19 5.89 -1.38 8.79
N ALA A 20 6.18 -2.51 8.13
CA ALA A 20 5.18 -3.55 7.89
C ALA A 20 4.56 -4.09 9.18
N LEU A 21 5.36 -4.26 10.24
CA LEU A 21 4.87 -4.66 11.56
C LEU A 21 3.99 -3.58 12.21
N LEU A 22 4.34 -2.31 12.06
CA LEU A 22 3.54 -1.17 12.52
C LEU A 22 2.18 -1.13 11.78
N ASP A 23 2.22 -1.29 10.46
CA ASP A 23 1.02 -1.30 9.63
C ASP A 23 0.12 -2.49 9.96
N LEU A 24 0.69 -3.69 10.11
CA LEU A 24 -0.05 -4.88 10.52
C LEU A 24 -0.70 -4.71 11.90
N TYR A 25 0.02 -4.12 12.86
CA TYR A 25 -0.54 -3.81 14.18
C TYR A 25 -1.74 -2.87 14.06
N THR A 26 -1.63 -1.82 13.25
CA THR A 26 -2.71 -0.85 13.01
C THR A 26 -3.91 -1.52 12.35
N ILE A 27 -3.69 -2.30 11.28
CA ILE A 27 -4.74 -3.06 10.61
C ILE A 27 -5.47 -3.97 11.60
N ARG A 28 -4.71 -4.75 12.37
CA ARG A 28 -5.28 -5.65 13.38
C ARG A 28 -6.13 -4.90 14.40
N LYS A 29 -5.64 -3.77 14.92
CA LYS A 29 -6.34 -2.96 15.91
C LYS A 29 -7.67 -2.42 15.38
N GLU A 30 -7.67 -1.89 14.17
CA GLU A 30 -8.86 -1.34 13.52
C GLU A 30 -9.89 -2.44 13.21
N LEU A 31 -9.46 -3.61 12.73
CA LEU A 31 -10.34 -4.74 12.45
C LEU A 31 -10.90 -5.38 13.72
N MET A 32 -10.13 -5.50 14.80
CA MET A 32 -10.62 -6.02 16.09
C MET A 32 -11.76 -5.19 16.66
N GLY A 33 -11.71 -3.87 16.50
CA GLY A 33 -12.81 -2.97 16.86
C GLY A 33 -14.13 -3.27 16.12
N ARG A 34 -14.06 -4.07 15.05
CA ARG A 34 -15.19 -4.49 14.19
C ARG A 34 -15.48 -5.97 14.25
N SER A 35 -14.91 -6.68 15.22
CA SER A 35 -15.01 -8.16 15.35
C SER A 35 -14.54 -8.91 14.09
N LYS A 36 -13.53 -8.36 13.36
CA LYS A 36 -12.98 -8.92 12.13
C LYS A 36 -11.50 -9.27 12.34
N GLY A 37 -11.08 -10.42 11.81
CA GLY A 37 -9.67 -10.82 11.75
C GLY A 37 -8.97 -10.26 10.52
N ILE A 38 -7.69 -10.62 10.35
CA ILE A 38 -6.90 -10.24 9.16
C ILE A 38 -7.19 -11.20 7.99
N ASP A 39 -7.53 -12.45 8.28
CA ASP A 39 -7.92 -13.39 7.23
C ASP A 39 -9.12 -12.86 6.43
N ARG A 40 -9.08 -13.01 5.13
CA ARG A 40 -10.06 -12.45 4.18
C ARG A 40 -10.12 -10.92 4.16
N LEU A 41 -9.00 -10.28 4.52
CA LEU A 41 -8.85 -8.83 4.39
C LEU A 41 -8.91 -8.41 2.91
N ARG A 42 -9.68 -7.38 2.60
CA ARG A 42 -9.70 -6.69 1.32
C ARG A 42 -8.87 -5.42 1.45
N ILE A 43 -7.67 -5.42 0.87
CA ILE A 43 -6.77 -4.28 0.94
C ILE A 43 -6.49 -3.70 -0.45
N ALA A 44 -6.69 -2.40 -0.61
CA ALA A 44 -6.28 -1.66 -1.79
C ALA A 44 -4.96 -0.92 -1.51
N LEU A 45 -3.95 -1.18 -2.32
CA LEU A 45 -2.63 -0.55 -2.28
C LEU A 45 -2.54 0.45 -3.44
N VAL A 46 -2.33 1.72 -3.15
CA VAL A 46 -2.48 2.81 -4.13
C VAL A 46 -1.23 3.67 -4.21
N GLY A 47 -0.79 3.98 -5.41
CA GLY A 47 0.30 4.91 -5.70
C GLY A 47 1.53 4.25 -6.32
N ASP A 48 2.72 4.59 -5.83
CA ASP A 48 3.98 4.02 -6.30
C ASP A 48 4.24 2.66 -5.65
N LEU A 49 3.76 1.60 -6.29
CA LEU A 49 3.93 0.22 -5.80
C LEU A 49 5.26 -0.39 -6.24
N ARG A 50 5.92 0.20 -7.25
CA ARG A 50 7.21 -0.28 -7.77
C ARG A 50 8.36 0.02 -6.82
N TYR A 51 8.40 1.23 -6.29
CA TYR A 51 9.51 1.70 -5.43
C TYR A 51 9.12 1.77 -3.96
N GLY A 52 7.86 1.51 -3.62
CA GLY A 52 7.30 1.58 -2.29
C GLY A 52 7.72 0.41 -1.39
N ARG A 53 8.92 0.45 -0.77
CA ARG A 53 9.42 -0.63 0.09
C ARG A 53 8.50 -0.99 1.27
N ALA A 54 7.72 -0.03 1.79
CA ALA A 54 6.72 -0.30 2.83
C ALA A 54 5.61 -1.22 2.31
N VAL A 55 5.15 -0.98 1.07
CA VAL A 55 4.20 -1.85 0.37
C VAL A 55 4.77 -3.24 0.18
N HIS A 56 6.03 -3.36 -0.30
CA HIS A 56 6.69 -4.64 -0.51
C HIS A 56 6.69 -5.49 0.75
N SER A 57 7.13 -4.91 1.87
CA SER A 57 7.18 -5.62 3.15
C SER A 57 5.80 -5.93 3.71
N LEU A 58 4.82 -5.04 3.54
CA LEU A 58 3.44 -5.27 3.97
C LEU A 58 2.80 -6.42 3.16
N CYS A 59 3.00 -6.44 1.85
CA CYS A 59 2.53 -7.53 1.00
C CYS A 59 3.07 -8.89 1.47
N LYS A 60 4.38 -9.00 1.66
CA LYS A 60 5.00 -10.24 2.17
C LYS A 60 4.44 -10.64 3.53
N LEU A 61 4.23 -9.68 4.42
CA LEU A 61 3.70 -9.98 5.76
C LEU A 61 2.24 -10.45 5.71
N LEU A 62 1.43 -9.84 4.86
CA LEU A 62 0.02 -10.23 4.69
C LEU A 62 -0.14 -11.61 4.03
N THR A 63 0.82 -12.06 3.20
CA THR A 63 0.77 -13.42 2.64
C THR A 63 0.94 -14.55 3.68
N LEU A 64 1.17 -14.22 4.95
CA LEU A 64 1.17 -15.19 6.06
C LEU A 64 -0.24 -15.47 6.60
N TYR A 65 -1.24 -14.74 6.16
CA TYR A 65 -2.66 -14.89 6.53
C TYR A 65 -3.42 -15.61 5.42
N GLU A 66 -4.69 -15.94 5.65
CA GLU A 66 -5.50 -16.69 4.71
C GLU A 66 -6.40 -15.78 3.86
N ASP A 67 -6.52 -16.08 2.57
CA ASP A 67 -7.52 -15.56 1.64
C ASP A 67 -7.57 -14.01 1.60
N ILE A 68 -6.40 -13.38 1.49
CA ILE A 68 -6.31 -11.92 1.34
C ILE A 68 -6.65 -11.52 -0.10
N HIS A 69 -7.46 -10.48 -0.25
CA HIS A 69 -7.80 -9.87 -1.53
C HIS A 69 -7.01 -8.57 -1.71
N PHE A 70 -6.00 -8.60 -2.57
CA PHE A 70 -5.17 -7.45 -2.90
C PHE A 70 -5.70 -6.74 -4.14
N THR A 71 -5.99 -5.45 -4.04
CA THR A 71 -6.24 -4.57 -5.18
C THR A 71 -5.04 -3.63 -5.33
N LEU A 72 -4.30 -3.77 -6.43
CA LEU A 72 -3.09 -3.01 -6.73
C LEU A 72 -3.45 -1.88 -7.70
N ILE A 73 -3.47 -0.64 -7.22
CA ILE A 73 -3.91 0.53 -7.98
C ILE A 73 -2.71 1.43 -8.22
N SER A 74 -2.23 1.43 -9.46
CA SER A 74 -1.01 2.15 -9.83
C SER A 74 -0.93 2.33 -11.35
N PRO A 75 -0.25 3.37 -11.86
CA PRO A 75 0.08 3.44 -13.28
C PRO A 75 0.85 2.20 -13.72
N PRO A 76 0.75 1.78 -14.99
CA PRO A 76 1.42 0.57 -15.47
C PRO A 76 2.93 0.53 -15.17
N GLU A 77 3.59 1.69 -15.24
CA GLU A 77 5.04 1.82 -15.00
C GLU A 77 5.42 1.71 -13.52
N LEU A 78 4.48 1.94 -12.61
CA LEU A 78 4.68 1.93 -11.15
C LEU A 78 3.99 0.76 -10.46
N GLN A 79 3.57 -0.25 -11.22
CA GLN A 79 2.97 -1.46 -10.69
C GLN A 79 3.93 -2.24 -9.78
N LEU A 80 3.36 -2.99 -8.87
CA LEU A 80 4.09 -3.89 -7.98
C LEU A 80 4.91 -4.88 -8.81
N PRO A 81 6.20 -5.10 -8.49
CA PRO A 81 7.02 -6.04 -9.24
C PRO A 81 6.40 -7.44 -9.29
N GLU A 82 6.48 -8.06 -10.46
CA GLU A 82 5.80 -9.32 -10.81
C GLU A 82 6.08 -10.47 -9.82
N ASN A 83 7.27 -10.53 -9.26
CA ASN A 83 7.63 -11.56 -8.27
C ASN A 83 6.77 -11.49 -6.99
N TYR A 84 6.32 -10.30 -6.57
CA TYR A 84 5.41 -10.16 -5.43
C TYR A 84 4.00 -10.65 -5.79
N VAL A 85 3.52 -10.28 -6.99
CA VAL A 85 2.21 -10.72 -7.50
C VAL A 85 2.16 -12.25 -7.58
N GLN A 86 3.20 -12.86 -8.16
CA GLN A 86 3.30 -14.31 -8.26
C GLN A 86 3.35 -15.00 -6.90
N GLU A 87 4.09 -14.45 -5.93
CA GLU A 87 4.13 -15.00 -4.58
C GLU A 87 2.75 -14.97 -3.91
N MET A 88 2.01 -13.86 -4.02
CA MET A 88 0.65 -13.73 -3.50
C MET A 88 -0.28 -14.79 -4.10
N GLN A 89 -0.28 -14.92 -5.43
CA GLN A 89 -1.13 -15.88 -6.14
C GLN A 89 -0.77 -17.33 -5.82
N GLN A 90 0.53 -17.67 -5.73
CA GLN A 90 1.00 -18.99 -5.35
C GLN A 90 0.59 -19.38 -3.93
N ARG A 91 0.42 -18.39 -3.05
CA ARG A 91 -0.07 -18.59 -1.68
C ARG A 91 -1.60 -18.61 -1.57
N GLY A 92 -2.30 -18.53 -2.71
CA GLY A 92 -3.76 -18.64 -2.77
C GLY A 92 -4.52 -17.33 -2.53
N HIS A 93 -3.83 -16.18 -2.63
CA HIS A 93 -4.47 -14.87 -2.50
C HIS A 93 -5.03 -14.40 -3.85
N GLU A 94 -6.11 -13.64 -3.79
CA GLU A 94 -6.66 -12.94 -4.95
C GLU A 94 -5.90 -11.64 -5.19
N VAL A 95 -5.51 -11.39 -6.45
CA VAL A 95 -4.80 -10.17 -6.84
C VAL A 95 -5.49 -9.55 -8.04
N THR A 96 -6.01 -8.33 -7.86
CA THR A 96 -6.58 -7.49 -8.92
C THR A 96 -5.65 -6.31 -9.19
N ILE A 97 -5.35 -6.04 -10.46
CA ILE A 97 -4.50 -4.92 -10.88
C ILE A 97 -5.37 -3.90 -11.62
N SER A 98 -5.22 -2.62 -11.29
CA SER A 98 -5.98 -1.52 -11.88
C SER A 98 -5.12 -0.25 -11.97
N ASP A 99 -5.48 0.64 -12.88
CA ASP A 99 -4.99 2.01 -12.97
C ASP A 99 -6.09 3.05 -12.65
N GLN A 100 -7.28 2.57 -12.21
CA GLN A 100 -8.45 3.40 -11.91
C GLN A 100 -8.75 3.37 -10.42
N LEU A 101 -8.62 4.51 -9.73
CA LEU A 101 -8.85 4.61 -8.28
C LEU A 101 -10.31 4.36 -7.92
N GLU A 102 -11.22 5.20 -8.44
CA GLU A 102 -12.60 5.29 -7.99
C GLU A 102 -13.37 3.97 -8.18
N SER A 103 -13.15 3.31 -9.32
CA SER A 103 -13.84 2.04 -9.64
C SER A 103 -13.30 0.84 -8.88
N SER A 104 -12.13 0.97 -8.22
CA SER A 104 -11.39 -0.16 -7.65
C SER A 104 -11.39 -0.20 -6.12
N ILE A 105 -11.82 0.87 -5.44
CA ILE A 105 -11.72 0.99 -3.96
C ILE A 105 -13.00 0.63 -3.21
N GLY A 106 -14.11 0.42 -3.92
CA GLY A 106 -15.45 0.32 -3.34
C GLY A 106 -15.64 -0.78 -2.28
N HIS A 107 -14.85 -1.82 -2.31
CA HIS A 107 -14.97 -2.93 -1.37
C HIS A 107 -13.76 -3.11 -0.44
N ALA A 108 -12.85 -2.15 -0.40
CA ALA A 108 -11.67 -2.23 0.45
C ALA A 108 -12.00 -2.03 1.93
N ASP A 109 -11.51 -2.91 2.78
CA ASP A 109 -11.50 -2.71 4.24
C ASP A 109 -10.43 -1.71 4.65
N ILE A 110 -9.28 -1.81 3.97
CA ILE A 110 -8.11 -0.94 4.14
C ILE A 110 -7.73 -0.32 2.79
N LEU A 111 -7.56 0.98 2.79
CA LEU A 111 -6.98 1.73 1.67
C LEU A 111 -5.61 2.25 2.09
N TYR A 112 -4.56 1.67 1.54
CA TYR A 112 -3.17 2.00 1.87
C TYR A 112 -2.57 2.85 0.77
N LEU A 113 -2.38 4.13 1.04
CA LEU A 113 -1.87 5.11 0.10
C LEU A 113 -0.35 5.26 0.23
N THR A 114 0.34 5.46 -0.89
CA THR A 114 1.77 5.75 -0.91
C THR A 114 2.05 6.95 -1.80
N ARG A 115 3.03 7.78 -1.41
CA ARG A 115 3.53 8.85 -2.27
C ARG A 115 4.41 8.30 -3.40
N THR A 116 4.60 9.08 -4.44
CA THR A 116 5.63 8.82 -5.45
C THR A 116 7.03 8.91 -4.81
N GLN A 117 7.86 7.89 -4.98
CA GLN A 117 9.24 7.83 -4.46
C GLN A 117 10.20 8.55 -5.41
N GLU A 118 10.04 9.87 -5.55
CA GLU A 118 10.75 10.71 -6.54
C GLU A 118 12.27 10.50 -6.54
N GLU A 119 12.85 10.28 -5.37
CA GLU A 119 14.28 10.03 -5.16
C GLU A 119 14.80 8.74 -5.82
N ARG A 120 13.92 7.91 -6.35
CA ARG A 120 14.25 6.62 -6.99
C ARG A 120 14.10 6.63 -8.50
N PHE A 121 13.60 7.72 -9.05
CA PHE A 121 13.46 7.88 -10.50
C PHE A 121 14.80 8.30 -11.12
N PRO A 122 15.04 7.95 -12.39
CA PRO A 122 16.25 8.36 -13.11
C PRO A 122 16.37 9.88 -13.28
N SER A 123 15.22 10.58 -13.33
CA SER A 123 15.16 12.04 -13.44
C SER A 123 13.94 12.61 -12.71
N GLN A 124 14.04 13.88 -12.32
CA GLN A 124 12.92 14.61 -11.73
C GLN A 124 11.75 14.77 -12.71
N GLU A 125 12.05 14.97 -14.01
CA GLU A 125 11.04 15.09 -15.05
C GLU A 125 10.17 13.84 -15.16
N GLU A 126 10.78 12.66 -15.02
CA GLU A 126 10.05 11.39 -15.01
C GLU A 126 9.18 11.24 -13.76
N ALA A 127 9.71 11.58 -12.60
CA ALA A 127 8.96 11.55 -11.34
C ALA A 127 7.74 12.50 -11.35
N ASP A 128 7.91 13.69 -11.93
CA ASP A 128 6.85 14.71 -12.01
C ASP A 128 5.62 14.25 -12.80
N ARG A 129 5.76 13.28 -13.72
CA ARG A 129 4.63 12.70 -14.47
C ARG A 129 3.68 11.89 -13.60
N TYR A 130 4.17 11.37 -12.50
CA TYR A 130 3.41 10.49 -11.60
C TYR A 130 3.01 11.17 -10.29
N ARG A 131 3.44 12.41 -10.09
CA ARG A 131 3.10 13.17 -8.90
C ARG A 131 1.61 13.50 -8.88
N GLY A 132 0.93 13.20 -7.76
CA GLY A 132 -0.48 13.56 -7.56
C GLY A 132 -1.49 12.82 -8.43
N LEU A 133 -1.10 11.72 -9.12
CA LEU A 133 -2.01 10.95 -9.97
C LEU A 133 -3.18 10.33 -9.20
N PHE A 134 -2.91 9.86 -7.98
CA PHE A 134 -3.94 9.28 -7.13
C PHE A 134 -4.08 10.13 -5.86
N ARG A 135 -5.08 10.99 -5.87
CA ARG A 135 -5.38 11.84 -4.73
C ARG A 135 -6.66 11.39 -4.06
N MET A 136 -6.56 10.98 -2.81
CA MET A 136 -7.72 10.68 -1.97
C MET A 136 -8.18 11.97 -1.28
N ASN A 137 -9.43 12.31 -1.47
CA ASN A 137 -10.08 13.44 -0.82
C ASN A 137 -11.43 13.03 -0.22
N GLN A 138 -12.08 13.95 0.50
CA GLN A 138 -13.37 13.70 1.15
C GLN A 138 -14.47 13.28 0.16
N THR A 139 -14.48 13.83 -1.05
CA THR A 139 -15.49 13.49 -2.08
C THR A 139 -15.31 12.03 -2.52
N ILE A 140 -14.09 11.65 -2.93
CA ILE A 140 -13.77 10.28 -3.36
C ILE A 140 -14.08 9.29 -2.22
N TYR A 141 -13.71 9.61 -0.98
CA TYR A 141 -14.02 8.75 0.15
C TYR A 141 -15.54 8.55 0.32
N THR A 142 -16.30 9.64 0.28
CA THR A 142 -17.76 9.58 0.52
C THR A 142 -18.52 8.87 -0.61
N GLU A 143 -18.07 9.04 -1.86
CA GLU A 143 -18.77 8.50 -3.03
C GLU A 143 -18.38 7.05 -3.35
N PHE A 144 -17.12 6.66 -3.11
CA PHE A 144 -16.59 5.39 -3.60
C PHE A 144 -16.12 4.42 -2.52
N CYS A 145 -15.92 4.85 -1.28
CA CYS A 145 -15.52 3.94 -0.19
C CYS A 145 -16.72 3.50 0.66
N GLU A 146 -16.60 2.31 1.24
CA GLU A 146 -17.49 1.88 2.31
C GLU A 146 -17.31 2.79 3.54
N PRO A 147 -18.39 3.08 4.32
CA PRO A 147 -18.32 4.00 5.48
C PRO A 147 -17.27 3.62 6.54
N ASN A 148 -16.85 2.37 6.52
CA ASN A 148 -15.87 1.82 7.46
C ASN A 148 -14.49 1.55 6.85
N THR A 149 -14.23 1.97 5.62
CA THR A 149 -12.90 1.84 5.02
C THR A 149 -11.88 2.63 5.83
N VAL A 150 -10.79 2.00 6.23
CA VAL A 150 -9.69 2.66 6.94
C VAL A 150 -8.67 3.14 5.94
N ILE A 151 -8.31 4.43 6.02
CA ILE A 151 -7.23 5.00 5.22
C ILE A 151 -5.93 4.91 6.01
N MET A 152 -4.89 4.38 5.40
CA MET A 152 -3.54 4.28 5.97
C MET A 152 -2.49 4.89 5.05
N HIS A 153 -1.41 5.37 5.63
CA HIS A 153 -0.26 5.92 4.91
C HIS A 153 1.03 5.72 5.70
N PRO A 154 2.11 5.17 5.13
CA PRO A 154 3.34 4.89 5.85
C PRO A 154 4.16 6.14 6.22
N LEU A 155 3.76 7.31 5.71
CA LEU A 155 4.44 8.58 5.90
C LEU A 155 5.90 8.59 5.34
N PRO A 156 6.48 9.78 5.05
CA PRO A 156 5.80 11.10 5.04
C PRO A 156 4.86 11.23 3.85
N ARG A 157 3.81 12.04 3.97
CA ARG A 157 2.97 12.45 2.83
C ARG A 157 3.70 13.51 2.00
N ASP A 158 3.36 13.61 0.73
CA ASP A 158 3.72 14.80 -0.05
C ASP A 158 2.79 15.96 0.34
N SER A 159 3.36 17.04 0.86
CA SER A 159 2.62 18.23 1.29
C SER A 159 2.78 19.42 0.32
N ARG A 160 3.36 19.21 -0.87
CA ARG A 160 3.63 20.26 -1.84
C ARG A 160 2.40 20.53 -2.73
N GLY A 161 1.60 21.52 -2.38
CA GLY A 161 0.47 21.99 -3.20
C GLY A 161 -0.48 20.87 -3.62
N ASP A 162 -0.69 20.71 -4.92
CA ASP A 162 -1.60 19.68 -5.48
C ASP A 162 -0.96 18.30 -5.63
N ALA A 163 0.26 18.09 -5.14
CA ALA A 163 0.96 16.81 -5.23
C ALA A 163 0.59 15.82 -4.11
N GLY A 164 -0.18 16.27 -3.11
CA GLY A 164 -0.57 15.43 -1.97
C GLY A 164 -1.48 14.29 -2.39
N GLU A 165 -1.14 13.08 -1.98
CA GLU A 165 -1.92 11.86 -2.21
C GLU A 165 -3.12 11.71 -1.26
N LEU A 166 -3.19 12.53 -0.23
CA LEU A 166 -4.26 12.53 0.77
C LEU A 166 -4.52 13.95 1.29
N ASP A 167 -5.77 14.42 1.21
CA ASP A 167 -6.26 15.67 1.78
C ASP A 167 -6.68 15.55 3.25
#